data_10d376c1d735bdde938d5fa3d3e5fa9a
#
_entry.id   10d376c1d735bdde938d5fa3d3e5fa9a
#
_cell.length_a   1.000
_cell.length_b   1.000
_cell.length_c   1.000
_cell.angle_alpha   90.00
_cell.angle_beta   90.00
_cell.angle_gamma   90.00
#
_symmetry.space_group_name_H-M   'P 1'
#
loop_
_entity.id
_entity.type
_entity.pdbx_description
1 polymer ?
#
loop_
_entity_poly.entity_id
_entity_poly.type
_entity_poly.pdbx_seq_one_letter_code
_entity_poly.pdbx_strand_id
1 'polypeptide(L)'
;MHAALSPWTDVAAARRIVSRMAIAAALAMLGACASRDGLTPAGTLRGAESLAATRSLAHAPTADWPAADWWRALHDPQLSALIDEALAGNPDLATADARAREAQALVIEAQAARVPHIVGRASAKGERPSGTQFSTGEGGGFFSHTREMNLGFSWDLDLWGGRRAAWEAALGEARAARVDALAARIMLSVNVARAYVNLAYAFDQQDVARAEYERADEALTLTRQRVTKGIDNVAQQRQAESEVAAAAREQARAAQAIGSARIALAILLGAGPDRGLALARPAPLPIAALAVPADLPAALLGRRADIVAARWRVEAASRNVAAARADFLPNVSLTALIGLATRGGASLFQAASRTYNIGPAVSLPIFDGGERRGVLRKRDAQYDLAVAGYNKTLIGAIGEVADDLHRLDSLAMQADAQQRAHDSATDAWRLADARYRAGVGSYLDALVVRQQLLVASREVAALRAQRADQSLQLVAALGGGFRAEPDDVALAATPSHRP
;
A
#
# COMPACT_ATOMS: atom_id res chain seq x y z
N MET A 1 -16.08 -93.14 -24.22
CA MET A 1 -15.51 -91.83 -24.65
C MET A 1 -15.74 -90.83 -23.52
N HIS A 2 -14.71 -90.65 -22.66
CA HIS A 2 -14.75 -89.67 -21.54
C HIS A 2 -13.74 -88.59 -21.91
N ALA A 3 -14.24 -87.38 -22.07
CA ALA A 3 -13.42 -86.16 -22.22
C ALA A 3 -13.08 -85.62 -20.83
N ALA A 4 -11.81 -85.72 -20.43
CA ALA A 4 -11.28 -85.11 -19.21
C ALA A 4 -11.08 -83.63 -19.44
N LEU A 5 -11.87 -82.77 -18.82
CA LEU A 5 -11.66 -81.31 -18.72
C LEU A 5 -10.54 -81.05 -17.70
N SER A 6 -9.46 -80.37 -18.11
CA SER A 6 -8.30 -80.07 -17.28
C SER A 6 -8.62 -78.93 -16.29
N PRO A 7 -8.30 -79.07 -14.99
CA PRO A 7 -8.61 -78.04 -13.95
C PRO A 7 -7.64 -76.85 -13.89
N TRP A 8 -6.73 -76.70 -14.85
CA TRP A 8 -5.66 -75.69 -14.79
C TRP A 8 -5.98 -74.33 -15.41
N THR A 9 -7.09 -74.23 -16.16
CA THR A 9 -7.54 -72.96 -16.79
C THR A 9 -8.25 -71.99 -15.81
N ASP A 10 -8.90 -72.49 -14.77
CA ASP A 10 -9.65 -71.72 -13.83
C ASP A 10 -8.76 -71.00 -12.80
N VAL A 11 -7.62 -71.55 -12.42
CA VAL A 11 -6.70 -70.95 -11.43
C VAL A 11 -6.00 -69.74 -12.01
N ALA A 12 -5.69 -69.75 -13.33
CA ALA A 12 -5.09 -68.57 -13.98
C ALA A 12 -6.08 -67.42 -14.18
N ALA A 13 -7.35 -67.72 -14.42
CA ALA A 13 -8.42 -66.71 -14.50
C ALA A 13 -8.73 -66.12 -13.13
N ALA A 14 -8.85 -66.94 -12.09
CA ALA A 14 -9.04 -66.48 -10.70
C ALA A 14 -7.89 -65.60 -10.19
N ARG A 15 -6.63 -65.93 -10.48
CA ARG A 15 -5.46 -65.09 -10.15
C ARG A 15 -5.50 -63.73 -10.85
N ARG A 16 -5.91 -63.63 -12.11
CA ARG A 16 -6.07 -62.34 -12.84
C ARG A 16 -7.19 -61.49 -12.29
N ILE A 17 -8.31 -62.08 -11.85
CA ILE A 17 -9.43 -61.39 -11.24
C ILE A 17 -9.03 -60.83 -9.85
N VAL A 18 -8.39 -61.67 -9.02
CA VAL A 18 -7.89 -61.24 -7.68
C VAL A 18 -6.83 -60.16 -7.83
N SER A 19 -5.92 -60.27 -8.79
CA SER A 19 -4.91 -59.23 -9.07
C SER A 19 -5.55 -57.91 -9.53
N ARG A 20 -6.57 -57.96 -10.38
CA ARG A 20 -7.32 -56.76 -10.81
C ARG A 20 -8.13 -56.14 -9.71
N MET A 21 -8.77 -56.93 -8.84
CA MET A 21 -9.49 -56.47 -7.68
C MET A 21 -8.54 -55.86 -6.62
N ALA A 22 -7.38 -56.46 -6.39
CA ALA A 22 -6.36 -55.92 -5.51
C ALA A 22 -5.79 -54.57 -6.02
N ILE A 23 -5.56 -54.44 -7.34
CA ILE A 23 -5.13 -53.19 -7.97
C ILE A 23 -6.25 -52.15 -7.88
N ALA A 24 -7.51 -52.53 -8.15
CA ALA A 24 -8.65 -51.59 -8.00
C ALA A 24 -8.89 -51.16 -6.56
N ALA A 25 -8.75 -52.07 -5.59
CA ALA A 25 -8.85 -51.75 -4.17
C ALA A 25 -7.66 -50.85 -3.69
N ALA A 26 -6.45 -51.12 -4.17
CA ALA A 26 -5.28 -50.27 -3.91
C ALA A 26 -5.46 -48.86 -4.51
N LEU A 27 -5.99 -48.76 -5.74
CA LEU A 27 -6.32 -47.47 -6.36
C LEU A 27 -7.45 -46.74 -5.64
N ALA A 28 -8.45 -47.45 -5.14
CA ALA A 28 -9.54 -46.86 -4.34
C ALA A 28 -9.06 -46.37 -2.93
N MET A 29 -8.17 -47.12 -2.28
CA MET A 29 -7.54 -46.70 -1.03
C MET A 29 -6.58 -45.50 -1.22
N LEU A 30 -5.92 -45.37 -2.37
CA LEU A 30 -5.09 -44.24 -2.73
C LEU A 30 -5.91 -42.94 -2.88
N GLY A 31 -7.16 -43.04 -3.34
CA GLY A 31 -8.08 -41.91 -3.45
C GLY A 31 -8.60 -41.39 -2.10
N ALA A 32 -8.69 -42.24 -1.06
CA ALA A 32 -9.22 -41.87 0.23
C ALA A 32 -8.25 -41.09 1.11
N CYS A 33 -6.93 -41.24 0.93
CA CYS A 33 -5.93 -40.55 1.75
C CYS A 33 -5.62 -39.10 1.30
N ALA A 34 -6.00 -38.72 0.08
CA ALA A 34 -5.77 -37.38 -0.50
C ALA A 34 -7.05 -36.51 -0.53
N SER A 35 -8.04 -36.81 0.33
CA SER A 35 -9.31 -36.06 0.36
C SER A 35 -9.08 -34.58 0.72
N ARG A 36 -9.62 -33.70 -0.12
CA ARG A 36 -9.70 -32.24 0.04
C ARG A 36 -11.02 -31.80 0.70
N ASP A 37 -11.85 -32.74 1.14
CA ASP A 37 -13.19 -32.48 1.61
C ASP A 37 -13.19 -31.56 2.84
N GLY A 38 -14.06 -30.56 2.82
CA GLY A 38 -14.22 -29.56 3.88
C GLY A 38 -13.15 -28.47 3.91
N LEU A 39 -12.27 -28.39 2.89
CA LEU A 39 -11.26 -27.33 2.76
C LEU A 39 -11.70 -26.33 1.67
N THR A 40 -12.39 -25.27 2.10
CA THR A 40 -12.84 -24.18 1.23
C THR A 40 -12.71 -22.87 1.98
N PRO A 41 -12.30 -21.78 1.31
CA PRO A 41 -12.30 -20.44 1.91
C PRO A 41 -13.73 -20.03 2.31
N ALA A 42 -13.85 -19.26 3.38
CA ALA A 42 -15.14 -18.75 3.89
C ALA A 42 -15.39 -17.28 3.49
N GLY A 43 -14.37 -16.55 3.08
CA GLY A 43 -14.42 -15.13 2.80
C GLY A 43 -15.30 -14.77 1.60
N THR A 44 -16.21 -13.80 1.78
CA THR A 44 -17.06 -13.25 0.72
C THR A 44 -16.73 -11.79 0.45
N LEU A 45 -16.53 -11.46 -0.83
CA LEU A 45 -16.31 -10.07 -1.27
C LEU A 45 -17.62 -9.28 -1.17
N ARG A 46 -17.52 -8.06 -0.64
CA ARG A 46 -18.62 -7.10 -0.64
C ARG A 46 -18.54 -6.23 -1.89
N GLY A 47 -19.70 -5.95 -2.50
CA GLY A 47 -19.82 -4.92 -3.52
C GLY A 47 -20.14 -3.57 -2.89
N ALA A 48 -19.79 -2.47 -3.57
CA ALA A 48 -20.10 -1.12 -3.10
C ALA A 48 -21.61 -0.88 -2.92
N GLU A 49 -22.44 -1.55 -3.73
CA GLU A 49 -23.90 -1.52 -3.65
C GLU A 49 -24.47 -2.09 -2.34
N SER A 50 -23.72 -2.96 -1.67
CA SER A 50 -24.12 -3.53 -0.37
C SER A 50 -23.93 -2.55 0.80
N LEU A 51 -23.27 -1.42 0.57
CA LEU A 51 -22.95 -0.41 1.57
C LEU A 51 -23.88 0.80 1.40
N ALA A 52 -24.80 0.96 2.37
CA ALA A 52 -25.76 2.06 2.36
C ALA A 52 -25.04 3.40 2.63
N ALA A 53 -24.80 4.20 1.58
CA ALA A 53 -24.17 5.52 1.68
C ALA A 53 -25.04 6.64 1.09
N THR A 54 -26.19 6.33 0.50
CA THR A 54 -27.04 7.28 -0.24
C THR A 54 -27.47 8.48 0.59
N ARG A 55 -27.76 8.30 1.88
CA ARG A 55 -28.15 9.40 2.77
C ARG A 55 -26.98 10.32 3.15
N SER A 56 -25.81 9.72 3.41
CA SER A 56 -24.61 10.45 3.81
C SER A 56 -23.98 11.25 2.66
N LEU A 57 -24.27 10.86 1.41
CA LEU A 57 -23.75 11.50 0.20
C LEU A 57 -24.80 12.37 -0.54
N ALA A 58 -26.04 12.41 -0.07
CA ALA A 58 -27.20 12.98 -0.80
C ALA A 58 -27.16 14.50 -1.03
N HIS A 59 -26.35 15.24 -0.29
CA HIS A 59 -26.37 16.71 -0.30
C HIS A 59 -25.11 17.32 -0.93
N ALA A 60 -24.20 16.52 -1.45
CA ALA A 60 -22.99 17.04 -2.10
C ALA A 60 -23.31 17.51 -3.53
N PRO A 61 -22.90 18.72 -3.92
CA PRO A 61 -22.98 19.16 -5.32
C PRO A 61 -22.15 18.23 -6.22
N THR A 62 -22.58 18.06 -7.47
CA THR A 62 -21.90 17.18 -8.42
C THR A 62 -20.70 17.86 -9.06
N ALA A 63 -19.59 17.13 -9.16
CA ALA A 63 -18.38 17.51 -9.89
C ALA A 63 -17.79 16.35 -10.67
N ASP A 64 -16.81 16.66 -11.48
CA ASP A 64 -15.97 15.65 -12.12
C ASP A 64 -14.98 15.03 -11.15
N TRP A 65 -14.52 13.81 -11.47
CA TRP A 65 -13.43 13.17 -10.75
C TRP A 65 -12.13 13.98 -10.86
N PRO A 66 -11.30 14.02 -9.79
CA PRO A 66 -10.00 14.68 -9.85
C PRO A 66 -9.17 14.18 -11.04
N ALA A 67 -8.48 15.09 -11.71
CA ALA A 67 -7.51 14.75 -12.75
C ALA A 67 -6.22 14.18 -12.14
N ALA A 68 -5.40 13.47 -12.91
CA ALA A 68 -4.13 12.91 -12.43
C ALA A 68 -3.14 13.97 -11.96
N ASP A 69 -3.26 15.18 -12.49
CA ASP A 69 -2.49 16.39 -12.15
C ASP A 69 -3.36 17.45 -11.47
N TRP A 70 -4.28 17.01 -10.60
CA TRP A 70 -5.30 17.81 -9.92
C TRP A 70 -4.78 19.11 -9.31
N TRP A 71 -3.52 19.16 -8.90
CA TRP A 71 -2.91 20.36 -8.29
C TRP A 71 -2.72 21.51 -9.27
N ARG A 72 -2.67 21.24 -10.58
CA ARG A 72 -2.57 22.27 -11.60
C ARG A 72 -3.83 23.14 -11.67
N ALA A 73 -4.98 22.57 -11.31
CA ALA A 73 -6.24 23.32 -11.23
C ALA A 73 -6.26 24.33 -10.08
N LEU A 74 -5.31 24.26 -9.14
CA LEU A 74 -5.13 25.25 -8.08
C LEU A 74 -4.41 26.54 -8.56
N HIS A 75 -3.91 26.55 -9.79
CA HIS A 75 -3.28 27.69 -10.47
C HIS A 75 -2.12 28.33 -9.66
N ASP A 76 -1.42 27.53 -8.84
CA ASP A 76 -0.22 27.94 -8.09
C ASP A 76 1.02 27.30 -8.75
N PRO A 77 1.88 28.12 -9.42
CA PRO A 77 3.06 27.61 -10.08
C PRO A 77 4.13 27.11 -9.10
N GLN A 78 4.23 27.72 -7.88
CA GLN A 78 5.17 27.25 -6.87
C GLN A 78 4.76 25.88 -6.34
N LEU A 79 3.48 25.69 -6.00
CA LEU A 79 2.97 24.38 -5.58
C LEU A 79 3.18 23.32 -6.64
N SER A 80 2.88 23.64 -7.91
CA SER A 80 3.06 22.72 -9.02
C SER A 80 4.52 22.29 -9.16
N ALA A 81 5.45 23.24 -9.11
CA ALA A 81 6.88 22.92 -9.17
C ALA A 81 7.37 22.07 -8.00
N LEU A 82 6.85 22.32 -6.78
CA LEU A 82 7.19 21.53 -5.59
C LEU A 82 6.67 20.09 -5.67
N ILE A 83 5.45 19.89 -6.17
CA ILE A 83 4.92 18.54 -6.38
C ILE A 83 5.73 17.80 -7.45
N ASP A 84 6.06 18.45 -8.56
CA ASP A 84 6.87 17.85 -9.63
C ASP A 84 8.27 17.49 -9.10
N GLU A 85 8.91 18.34 -8.28
CA GLU A 85 10.17 18.08 -7.60
C GLU A 85 10.08 16.87 -6.64
N ALA A 86 9.05 16.81 -5.81
CA ALA A 86 8.82 15.72 -4.89
C ALA A 86 8.63 14.38 -5.63
N LEU A 87 7.81 14.39 -6.69
CA LEU A 87 7.57 13.20 -7.50
C LEU A 87 8.81 12.68 -8.22
N ALA A 88 9.78 13.56 -8.49
CA ALA A 88 11.05 13.20 -9.12
C ALA A 88 12.11 12.72 -8.13
N GLY A 89 12.14 13.25 -6.89
CA GLY A 89 13.28 13.11 -5.98
C GLY A 89 12.99 12.41 -4.64
N ASN A 90 11.75 12.13 -4.29
CA ASN A 90 11.42 11.61 -2.97
C ASN A 90 11.87 10.15 -2.77
N PRO A 91 12.64 9.83 -1.70
CA PRO A 91 13.14 8.48 -1.42
C PRO A 91 12.04 7.44 -1.14
N ASP A 92 10.89 7.85 -0.60
CA ASP A 92 9.78 6.91 -0.32
C ASP A 92 9.18 6.38 -1.62
N LEU A 93 9.14 7.22 -2.68
CA LEU A 93 8.74 6.76 -4.02
C LEU A 93 9.76 5.80 -4.61
N ALA A 94 11.05 6.07 -4.44
CA ALA A 94 12.10 5.13 -4.86
C ALA A 94 11.94 3.76 -4.15
N THR A 95 11.54 3.76 -2.88
CA THR A 95 11.22 2.56 -2.12
C THR A 95 9.99 1.84 -2.67
N ALA A 96 8.91 2.57 -2.99
CA ALA A 96 7.71 2.00 -3.59
C ALA A 96 7.99 1.38 -4.97
N ASP A 97 8.74 2.08 -5.81
CA ASP A 97 9.17 1.61 -7.13
C ASP A 97 10.11 0.38 -7.02
N ALA A 98 10.97 0.32 -6.00
CA ALA A 98 11.82 -0.85 -5.74
C ALA A 98 10.99 -2.08 -5.35
N ARG A 99 9.96 -1.93 -4.51
CA ARG A 99 9.03 -3.00 -4.16
C ARG A 99 8.25 -3.51 -5.38
N ALA A 100 7.81 -2.61 -6.26
CA ALA A 100 7.16 -3.00 -7.51
C ALA A 100 8.10 -3.80 -8.43
N ARG A 101 9.39 -3.42 -8.53
CA ARG A 101 10.41 -4.20 -9.26
C ARG A 101 10.70 -5.54 -8.61
N GLU A 102 10.76 -5.63 -7.30
CA GLU A 102 10.92 -6.89 -6.56
C GLU A 102 9.76 -7.84 -6.87
N ALA A 103 8.52 -7.37 -6.75
CA ALA A 103 7.35 -8.15 -7.10
C ALA A 103 7.36 -8.61 -8.57
N GLN A 104 7.82 -7.77 -9.49
CA GLN A 104 7.99 -8.14 -10.90
C GLN A 104 9.08 -9.21 -11.10
N ALA A 105 10.15 -9.18 -10.32
CA ALA A 105 11.18 -10.23 -10.36
C ALA A 105 10.64 -11.59 -9.88
N LEU A 106 9.76 -11.60 -8.88
CA LEU A 106 9.08 -12.83 -8.42
C LEU A 106 8.16 -13.43 -9.50
N VAL A 107 7.58 -12.61 -10.40
CA VAL A 107 6.86 -13.11 -11.58
C VAL A 107 7.79 -13.90 -12.52
N ILE A 108 9.01 -13.37 -12.76
CA ILE A 108 10.02 -14.03 -13.60
C ILE A 108 10.45 -15.34 -12.96
N GLU A 109 10.69 -15.37 -11.65
CA GLU A 109 11.02 -16.57 -10.89
C GLU A 109 9.92 -17.62 -11.00
N ALA A 110 8.66 -17.24 -10.77
CA ALA A 110 7.52 -18.13 -10.90
C ALA A 110 7.32 -18.63 -12.34
N GLN A 111 7.62 -17.81 -13.35
CA GLN A 111 7.60 -18.20 -14.75
C GLN A 111 8.71 -19.20 -15.07
N ALA A 112 9.91 -19.00 -14.52
CA ALA A 112 11.03 -19.91 -14.70
C ALA A 112 10.72 -21.33 -14.20
N ALA A 113 9.91 -21.46 -13.14
CA ALA A 113 9.46 -22.78 -12.65
C ALA A 113 8.56 -23.56 -13.64
N ARG A 114 8.06 -22.92 -14.70
CA ARG A 114 7.18 -23.52 -15.73
C ARG A 114 7.92 -24.03 -16.96
N VAL A 115 9.19 -23.66 -17.11
CA VAL A 115 10.00 -24.01 -18.28
C VAL A 115 11.06 -25.05 -17.91
N PRO A 116 11.63 -25.75 -18.91
CA PRO A 116 12.69 -26.73 -18.67
C PRO A 116 13.93 -26.11 -18.00
N HIS A 117 14.56 -26.88 -17.13
CA HIS A 117 15.83 -26.54 -16.47
C HIS A 117 16.95 -27.40 -17.03
N ILE A 118 18.06 -26.80 -17.41
CA ILE A 118 19.28 -27.48 -17.86
C ILE A 118 20.40 -27.11 -16.90
N VAL A 119 21.02 -28.11 -16.30
CA VAL A 119 22.10 -27.94 -15.32
C VAL A 119 23.32 -28.75 -15.74
N GLY A 120 24.47 -28.11 -15.92
CA GLY A 120 25.77 -28.72 -16.06
C GLY A 120 26.36 -29.09 -14.70
N ARG A 121 26.82 -30.31 -14.55
CA ARG A 121 27.55 -30.77 -13.36
C ARG A 121 28.85 -31.44 -13.75
N ALA A 122 29.91 -31.12 -13.05
CA ALA A 122 31.18 -31.82 -13.11
C ALA A 122 31.61 -32.19 -11.69
N SER A 123 31.97 -33.43 -11.48
CA SER A 123 32.45 -33.88 -10.17
C SER A 123 33.64 -34.81 -10.29
N ALA A 124 34.54 -34.73 -9.31
CA ALA A 124 35.61 -35.68 -9.13
C ALA A 124 35.59 -36.11 -7.65
N LYS A 125 35.32 -37.40 -7.41
CA LYS A 125 35.16 -37.93 -6.05
C LYS A 125 36.14 -39.09 -5.87
N GLY A 126 36.95 -39.05 -4.83
CA GLY A 126 37.73 -40.17 -4.34
C GLY A 126 36.98 -40.84 -3.18
N GLU A 127 36.76 -42.14 -3.26
CA GLU A 127 36.10 -42.88 -2.20
C GLU A 127 36.73 -44.25 -1.98
N ARG A 128 36.75 -44.69 -0.72
CA ARG A 128 37.08 -46.02 -0.34
C ARG A 128 35.88 -46.65 0.38
N PRO A 129 35.01 -47.37 -0.38
CA PRO A 129 33.89 -48.04 0.26
C PRO A 129 34.35 -49.08 1.28
N SER A 130 33.57 -49.30 2.32
CA SER A 130 33.83 -50.37 3.29
C SER A 130 33.77 -51.74 2.60
N GLY A 131 34.73 -52.60 2.96
CA GLY A 131 34.75 -53.99 2.46
C GLY A 131 33.51 -54.80 2.84
N THR A 132 32.72 -54.35 3.81
CA THR A 132 31.48 -54.98 4.25
C THR A 132 30.24 -54.52 3.46
N GLN A 133 30.36 -53.49 2.63
CA GLN A 133 29.25 -53.00 1.78
C GLN A 133 29.05 -53.78 0.48
N PHE A 134 30.03 -54.57 0.07
CA PHE A 134 29.97 -55.36 -1.16
C PHE A 134 30.13 -56.86 -0.83
N SER A 135 29.06 -57.61 -0.95
CA SER A 135 29.02 -59.05 -0.60
C SER A 135 29.66 -59.97 -1.64
N THR A 136 30.11 -59.46 -2.78
CA THR A 136 30.73 -60.24 -3.87
C THR A 136 31.97 -59.51 -4.37
N GLY A 137 33.14 -59.81 -3.83
CA GLY A 137 34.52 -59.69 -4.36
C GLY A 137 34.97 -58.50 -5.21
N GLU A 138 34.08 -57.65 -5.71
CA GLU A 138 34.39 -56.57 -6.61
C GLU A 138 34.22 -55.19 -5.95
N GLY A 139 35.29 -54.64 -5.41
CA GLY A 139 35.40 -53.21 -5.13
C GLY A 139 35.37 -52.73 -3.69
N GLY A 140 35.18 -53.63 -2.67
CA GLY A 140 35.24 -53.24 -1.26
C GLY A 140 36.68 -53.09 -0.75
N GLY A 141 37.01 -52.03 -0.04
CA GLY A 141 38.30 -51.79 0.55
C GLY A 141 39.36 -51.13 -0.33
N PHE A 142 39.10 -50.92 -1.61
CA PHE A 142 39.99 -50.21 -2.53
C PHE A 142 39.58 -48.74 -2.73
N PHE A 143 40.57 -47.86 -2.80
CA PHE A 143 40.36 -46.46 -3.11
C PHE A 143 40.07 -46.31 -4.60
N SER A 144 38.94 -45.71 -4.96
CA SER A 144 38.55 -45.47 -6.34
C SER A 144 38.23 -43.97 -6.60
N HIS A 145 38.54 -43.53 -7.80
CA HIS A 145 38.16 -42.19 -8.26
C HIS A 145 36.98 -42.29 -9.20
N THR A 146 35.93 -41.54 -8.93
CA THR A 146 34.80 -41.36 -9.86
C THR A 146 34.89 -39.93 -10.42
N ARG A 147 34.83 -39.80 -11.73
CA ARG A 147 34.78 -38.52 -12.42
C ARG A 147 33.55 -38.51 -13.31
N GLU A 148 32.79 -37.43 -13.20
CA GLU A 148 31.54 -37.27 -13.92
C GLU A 148 31.46 -35.87 -14.51
N MET A 149 30.96 -35.78 -15.72
CA MET A 149 30.59 -34.52 -16.36
C MET A 149 29.28 -34.74 -17.12
N ASN A 150 28.22 -34.08 -16.72
CA ASN A 150 26.91 -34.28 -17.27
C ASN A 150 26.10 -33.01 -17.45
N LEU A 151 25.19 -33.01 -18.41
CA LEU A 151 24.11 -32.06 -18.57
C LEU A 151 22.81 -32.78 -18.20
N GLY A 152 22.16 -32.29 -17.17
CA GLY A 152 20.84 -32.75 -16.72
C GLY A 152 19.76 -31.83 -17.26
N PHE A 153 18.71 -32.39 -17.78
CA PHE A 153 17.48 -31.71 -18.16
C PHE A 153 16.37 -32.15 -17.21
N SER A 154 15.57 -31.24 -16.74
CA SER A 154 14.37 -31.54 -15.96
C SER A 154 13.24 -30.54 -16.30
N TRP A 155 12.05 -31.08 -16.49
CA TRP A 155 10.87 -30.30 -16.78
C TRP A 155 9.65 -30.93 -16.12
N ASP A 156 8.99 -30.19 -15.23
CA ASP A 156 7.71 -30.60 -14.66
C ASP A 156 6.59 -30.18 -15.61
N LEU A 157 5.85 -31.16 -16.09
CA LEU A 157 4.69 -30.94 -16.94
C LEU A 157 3.53 -30.49 -16.06
N ASP A 158 3.15 -29.23 -16.19
CA ASP A 158 2.09 -28.62 -15.36
C ASP A 158 0.68 -29.04 -15.83
N LEU A 159 0.39 -30.34 -15.73
CA LEU A 159 -0.86 -30.92 -16.23
C LEU A 159 -2.09 -30.44 -15.49
N TRP A 160 -1.92 -30.06 -14.24
CA TRP A 160 -2.99 -29.65 -13.34
C TRP A 160 -3.04 -28.14 -13.12
N GLY A 161 -2.15 -27.40 -13.76
CA GLY A 161 -2.10 -25.94 -13.70
C GLY A 161 -1.60 -25.36 -12.38
N GLY A 162 -0.95 -26.17 -11.53
CA GLY A 162 -0.44 -25.70 -10.23
C GLY A 162 0.66 -24.64 -10.36
N ARG A 163 1.63 -24.87 -11.26
CA ARG A 163 2.70 -23.89 -11.54
C ARG A 163 2.17 -22.66 -12.27
N ARG A 164 1.20 -22.87 -13.16
CA ARG A 164 0.50 -21.76 -13.81
C ARG A 164 -0.24 -20.90 -12.78
N ALA A 165 -0.96 -21.53 -11.86
CA ALA A 165 -1.67 -20.82 -10.80
C ALA A 165 -0.70 -20.05 -9.87
N ALA A 166 0.45 -20.62 -9.52
CA ALA A 166 1.49 -19.94 -8.75
C ALA A 166 2.07 -18.72 -9.50
N TRP A 167 2.28 -18.83 -10.81
CA TRP A 167 2.70 -17.71 -11.65
C TRP A 167 1.61 -16.63 -11.75
N GLU A 168 0.33 -17.01 -11.93
CA GLU A 168 -0.80 -16.08 -11.94
C GLU A 168 -0.95 -15.36 -10.57
N ALA A 169 -0.65 -16.06 -9.46
CA ALA A 169 -0.60 -15.44 -8.13
C ALA A 169 0.51 -14.39 -8.03
N ALA A 170 1.73 -14.71 -8.47
CA ALA A 170 2.83 -13.75 -8.50
C ALA A 170 2.52 -12.54 -9.40
N LEU A 171 1.85 -12.74 -10.54
CA LEU A 171 1.40 -11.68 -11.42
C LEU A 171 0.40 -10.75 -10.72
N GLY A 172 -0.55 -11.31 -9.96
CA GLY A 172 -1.51 -10.55 -9.15
C GLY A 172 -0.82 -9.69 -8.09
N GLU A 173 0.15 -10.25 -7.37
CA GLU A 173 0.95 -9.51 -6.38
C GLU A 173 1.79 -8.39 -7.04
N ALA A 174 2.38 -8.64 -8.21
CA ALA A 174 3.14 -7.62 -8.93
C ALA A 174 2.24 -6.46 -9.41
N ARG A 175 1.02 -6.77 -9.86
CA ARG A 175 0.03 -5.74 -10.22
C ARG A 175 -0.40 -4.94 -8.99
N ALA A 176 -0.66 -5.59 -7.84
CA ALA A 176 -0.95 -4.91 -6.59
C ALA A 176 0.19 -3.96 -6.19
N ALA A 177 1.43 -4.41 -6.22
CA ALA A 177 2.60 -3.61 -5.88
C ALA A 177 2.80 -2.41 -6.83
N ARG A 178 2.51 -2.57 -8.13
CA ARG A 178 2.53 -1.47 -9.10
C ARG A 178 1.47 -0.41 -8.77
N VAL A 179 0.26 -0.84 -8.44
CA VAL A 179 -0.84 0.06 -8.04
C VAL A 179 -0.51 0.76 -6.73
N ASP A 180 0.12 0.07 -5.76
CA ASP A 180 0.62 0.70 -4.52
C ASP A 180 1.65 1.79 -4.79
N ALA A 181 2.54 1.60 -5.77
CA ALA A 181 3.50 2.64 -6.16
C ALA A 181 2.81 3.87 -6.77
N LEU A 182 1.72 3.68 -7.52
CA LEU A 182 0.89 4.80 -8.00
C LEU A 182 0.16 5.48 -6.84
N ALA A 183 -0.38 4.72 -5.87
CA ALA A 183 -0.99 5.27 -4.67
C ALA A 183 0.00 6.13 -3.87
N ALA A 184 1.25 5.68 -3.72
CA ALA A 184 2.29 6.43 -3.04
C ALA A 184 2.57 7.78 -3.71
N ARG A 185 2.58 7.85 -5.05
CA ARG A 185 2.73 9.10 -5.82
C ARG A 185 1.59 10.08 -5.55
N ILE A 186 0.36 9.58 -5.54
CA ILE A 186 -0.83 10.39 -5.24
C ILE A 186 -0.75 10.92 -3.80
N MET A 187 -0.48 10.06 -2.84
CA MET A 187 -0.38 10.47 -1.43
C MET A 187 0.75 11.48 -1.21
N LEU A 188 1.88 11.33 -1.89
CA LEU A 188 2.96 12.31 -1.81
C LEU A 188 2.50 13.68 -2.35
N SER A 189 1.83 13.72 -3.52
CA SER A 189 1.33 14.99 -4.08
C SER A 189 0.36 15.69 -3.13
N VAL A 190 -0.54 14.95 -2.49
CA VAL A 190 -1.46 15.47 -1.48
C VAL A 190 -0.72 15.95 -0.24
N ASN A 191 0.25 15.18 0.27
CA ASN A 191 1.02 15.57 1.45
C ASN A 191 1.87 16.83 1.22
N VAL A 192 2.44 17.00 0.03
CA VAL A 192 3.15 18.24 -0.35
C VAL A 192 2.18 19.42 -0.35
N ALA A 193 0.99 19.27 -0.95
CA ALA A 193 -0.01 20.32 -0.97
C ALA A 193 -0.52 20.68 0.45
N ARG A 194 -0.74 19.70 1.31
CA ARG A 194 -1.12 19.92 2.72
C ARG A 194 -0.02 20.62 3.51
N ALA A 195 1.24 20.22 3.32
CA ALA A 195 2.38 20.90 3.95
C ALA A 195 2.53 22.34 3.42
N TYR A 196 2.21 22.60 2.15
CA TYR A 196 2.17 23.93 1.56
C TYR A 196 1.07 24.80 2.17
N VAL A 197 -0.13 24.27 2.40
CA VAL A 197 -1.21 24.93 3.14
C VAL A 197 -0.77 25.26 4.57
N ASN A 198 -0.08 24.33 5.25
CA ASN A 198 0.44 24.58 6.59
C ASN A 198 1.51 25.68 6.59
N LEU A 199 2.35 25.78 5.57
CA LEU A 199 3.29 26.89 5.41
C LEU A 199 2.54 28.23 5.21
N ALA A 200 1.48 28.25 4.39
CA ALA A 200 0.63 29.44 4.23
C ALA A 200 0.03 29.88 5.56
N TYR A 201 -0.51 28.94 6.32
CA TYR A 201 -1.06 29.20 7.66
C TYR A 201 -0.02 29.75 8.62
N ALA A 202 1.21 29.24 8.61
CA ALA A 202 2.29 29.77 9.44
C ALA A 202 2.61 31.24 9.12
N PHE A 203 2.57 31.64 7.85
CA PHE A 203 2.70 33.05 7.44
C PHE A 203 1.52 33.89 7.88
N ASP A 204 0.28 33.41 7.80
CA ASP A 204 -0.91 34.12 8.27
C ASP A 204 -0.82 34.35 9.80
N GLN A 205 -0.33 33.34 10.55
CA GLN A 205 -0.07 33.52 12.00
C GLN A 205 1.04 34.55 12.27
N GLN A 206 2.06 34.62 11.43
CA GLN A 206 3.10 35.63 11.54
C GLN A 206 2.52 37.04 11.32
N ASP A 207 1.65 37.22 10.33
CA ASP A 207 1.01 38.52 10.09
C ASP A 207 0.15 38.96 11.26
N VAL A 208 -0.64 38.05 11.85
CA VAL A 208 -1.44 38.33 13.07
C VAL A 208 -0.53 38.69 14.23
N ALA A 209 0.56 37.92 14.46
CA ALA A 209 1.48 38.20 15.56
C ALA A 209 2.23 39.53 15.37
N ARG A 210 2.61 39.87 14.13
CA ARG A 210 3.25 41.11 13.79
C ARG A 210 2.32 42.30 14.03
N ALA A 211 1.10 42.25 13.51
CA ALA A 211 0.11 43.30 13.70
C ALA A 211 -0.24 43.49 15.19
N GLU A 212 -0.20 42.42 15.97
CA GLU A 212 -0.41 42.48 17.42
C GLU A 212 0.76 43.17 18.14
N TYR A 213 2.00 42.82 17.75
CA TYR A 213 3.18 43.50 18.31
C TYR A 213 3.18 45.01 18.01
N GLU A 214 2.91 45.39 16.76
CA GLU A 214 2.83 46.83 16.37
C GLU A 214 1.78 47.56 17.19
N ARG A 215 0.58 46.99 17.36
CA ARG A 215 -0.49 47.59 18.21
C ARG A 215 -0.11 47.65 19.69
N ALA A 216 0.59 46.63 20.22
CA ALA A 216 1.05 46.65 21.62
C ALA A 216 2.08 47.76 21.88
N ASP A 217 3.01 47.93 20.94
CA ASP A 217 4.07 48.95 21.03
C ASP A 217 3.49 50.38 20.93
N GLU A 218 2.54 50.61 20.01
CA GLU A 218 1.80 51.84 19.91
C GLU A 218 1.04 52.17 21.23
N ALA A 219 0.35 51.17 21.81
CA ALA A 219 -0.38 51.29 23.05
C ALA A 219 0.56 51.62 24.22
N LEU A 220 1.72 50.99 24.31
CA LEU A 220 2.75 51.31 25.32
C LEU A 220 3.25 52.73 25.17
N THR A 221 3.53 53.15 23.93
CA THR A 221 3.98 54.52 23.64
C THR A 221 2.95 55.55 24.10
N LEU A 222 1.67 55.36 23.81
CA LEU A 222 0.59 56.22 24.25
C LEU A 222 0.46 56.22 25.79
N THR A 223 0.49 55.04 26.42
CA THR A 223 0.39 54.93 27.89
C THR A 223 1.54 55.63 28.59
N ARG A 224 2.78 55.55 28.11
CA ARG A 224 3.95 56.27 28.65
C ARG A 224 3.73 57.79 28.58
N GLN A 225 3.22 58.33 27.47
CA GLN A 225 2.89 59.76 27.34
C GLN A 225 1.81 60.20 28.34
N ARG A 226 0.77 59.34 28.54
CA ARG A 226 -0.33 59.67 29.49
C ARG A 226 0.12 59.55 30.93
N VAL A 227 0.99 58.66 31.31
CA VAL A 227 1.62 58.57 32.63
C VAL A 227 2.47 59.84 32.92
N THR A 228 3.29 60.21 31.92
CA THR A 228 4.08 61.48 32.05
C THR A 228 3.22 62.69 32.27
N LYS A 229 2.02 62.74 31.71
CA LYS A 229 1.04 63.82 31.87
C LYS A 229 0.14 63.66 33.10
N GLY A 230 0.33 62.60 33.91
CA GLY A 230 -0.46 62.33 35.13
C GLY A 230 -1.88 61.82 34.83
N ILE A 231 -2.19 61.41 33.60
CA ILE A 231 -3.51 60.91 33.21
C ILE A 231 -3.66 59.43 33.57
N ASP A 232 -2.62 58.64 33.31
CA ASP A 232 -2.54 57.19 33.60
C ASP A 232 -1.55 56.98 34.78
N ASN A 233 -1.57 55.73 35.32
CA ASN A 233 -0.68 55.32 36.42
C ASN A 233 0.40 54.39 36.01
N VAL A 234 1.43 54.15 36.84
CA VAL A 234 2.57 53.27 36.59
C VAL A 234 2.12 51.79 36.39
N ALA A 235 1.02 51.37 37.04
CA ALA A 235 0.53 50.00 36.87
C ALA A 235 0.06 49.72 35.43
N GLN A 236 -0.61 50.72 34.81
CA GLN A 236 -1.04 50.65 33.40
C GLN A 236 0.17 50.60 32.45
N GLN A 237 1.24 51.36 32.75
CA GLN A 237 2.48 51.29 31.99
C GLN A 237 3.12 49.88 32.10
N ARG A 238 3.20 49.30 33.30
CA ARG A 238 3.75 47.96 33.50
C ARG A 238 2.93 46.89 32.81
N GLN A 239 1.60 47.05 32.78
CA GLN A 239 0.72 46.16 32.01
C GLN A 239 1.01 46.25 30.51
N ALA A 240 1.13 47.47 29.95
CA ALA A 240 1.46 47.67 28.55
C ALA A 240 2.86 47.12 28.18
N GLU A 241 3.85 47.24 29.07
CA GLU A 241 5.18 46.65 28.90
C GLU A 241 5.10 45.12 28.87
N SER A 242 4.27 44.51 29.71
CA SER A 242 4.01 43.06 29.71
C SER A 242 3.37 42.60 28.41
N GLU A 243 2.41 43.35 27.85
CA GLU A 243 1.74 43.04 26.57
C GLU A 243 2.71 43.07 25.39
N VAL A 244 3.61 44.06 25.32
CA VAL A 244 4.65 44.12 24.27
C VAL A 244 5.56 42.89 24.34
N ALA A 245 6.00 42.51 25.55
CA ALA A 245 6.84 41.35 25.75
C ALA A 245 6.12 40.02 25.35
N ALA A 246 4.82 39.92 25.66
CA ALA A 246 4.00 38.77 25.25
C ALA A 246 3.83 38.71 23.72
N ALA A 247 3.59 39.85 23.08
CA ALA A 247 3.47 39.94 21.62
C ALA A 247 4.80 39.61 20.90
N ALA A 248 5.94 40.08 21.44
CA ALA A 248 7.28 39.71 20.92
C ALA A 248 7.55 38.21 20.98
N ARG A 249 7.13 37.55 22.07
CA ARG A 249 7.21 36.10 22.21
C ARG A 249 6.38 35.40 21.13
N GLU A 250 5.16 35.87 20.84
CA GLU A 250 4.31 35.28 19.79
C GLU A 250 4.90 35.47 18.38
N GLN A 251 5.55 36.64 18.11
CA GLN A 251 6.30 36.80 16.84
C GLN A 251 7.43 35.80 16.69
N ALA A 252 8.22 35.57 17.74
CA ALA A 252 9.30 34.58 17.72
C ALA A 252 8.75 33.14 17.47
N ARG A 253 7.60 32.83 18.09
CA ARG A 253 6.92 31.55 17.91
C ARG A 253 6.41 31.36 16.48
N ALA A 254 5.82 32.39 15.89
CA ALA A 254 5.35 32.36 14.50
C ALA A 254 6.52 32.20 13.50
N ALA A 255 7.65 32.89 13.74
CA ALA A 255 8.85 32.70 12.92
C ALA A 255 9.40 31.29 13.01
N GLN A 256 9.39 30.67 14.19
CA GLN A 256 9.74 29.26 14.37
C GLN A 256 8.80 28.34 13.59
N ALA A 257 7.49 28.57 13.61
CA ALA A 257 6.51 27.77 12.88
C ALA A 257 6.76 27.77 11.37
N ILE A 258 7.11 28.94 10.79
CA ILE A 258 7.50 29.04 9.37
C ILE A 258 8.76 28.21 9.10
N GLY A 259 9.78 28.30 9.95
CA GLY A 259 11.00 27.51 9.80
C GLY A 259 10.70 26.01 9.82
N SER A 260 9.89 25.56 10.76
CA SER A 260 9.47 24.15 10.87
C SER A 260 8.66 23.68 9.66
N ALA A 261 7.73 24.49 9.16
CA ALA A 261 6.93 24.16 7.98
C ALA A 261 7.79 24.08 6.70
N ARG A 262 8.78 24.97 6.55
CA ARG A 262 9.76 24.94 5.47
C ARG A 262 10.61 23.67 5.48
N ILE A 263 11.08 23.25 6.66
CA ILE A 263 11.84 22.00 6.83
C ILE A 263 10.97 20.79 6.50
N ALA A 264 9.73 20.75 6.96
CA ALA A 264 8.80 19.68 6.66
C ALA A 264 8.54 19.54 5.15
N LEU A 265 8.37 20.64 4.43
CA LEU A 265 8.28 20.63 2.98
C LEU A 265 9.56 20.12 2.33
N ALA A 266 10.75 20.59 2.75
CA ALA A 266 12.02 20.14 2.20
C ALA A 266 12.20 18.61 2.33
N ILE A 267 11.77 18.02 3.43
CA ILE A 267 11.78 16.57 3.63
C ILE A 267 10.89 15.86 2.61
N LEU A 268 9.68 16.37 2.37
CA LEU A 268 8.76 15.81 1.37
C LEU A 268 9.31 15.93 -0.06
N LEU A 269 10.12 16.95 -0.34
CA LEU A 269 10.82 17.09 -1.62
C LEU A 269 11.98 16.10 -1.78
N GLY A 270 12.34 15.36 -0.72
CA GLY A 270 13.55 14.52 -0.70
C GLY A 270 14.85 15.32 -0.63
N ALA A 271 14.78 16.56 -0.17
CA ALA A 271 15.89 17.49 -0.12
C ALA A 271 16.34 17.82 1.31
N GLY A 272 17.54 18.39 1.45
CA GLY A 272 18.04 18.90 2.72
C GLY A 272 17.28 20.15 3.22
N PRO A 273 17.39 20.51 4.51
CA PRO A 273 16.62 21.60 5.12
C PRO A 273 16.81 22.96 4.45
N ASP A 274 17.98 23.22 3.85
CA ASP A 274 18.26 24.50 3.17
C ASP A 274 17.36 24.72 1.93
N ARG A 275 16.84 23.63 1.32
CA ARG A 275 15.85 23.75 0.24
C ARG A 275 14.61 24.51 0.70
N GLY A 276 14.24 24.32 1.96
CA GLY A 276 13.10 25.02 2.58
C GLY A 276 13.29 26.56 2.64
N LEU A 277 14.52 27.05 2.77
CA LEU A 277 14.81 28.48 2.84
C LEU A 277 14.48 29.21 1.54
N ALA A 278 14.54 28.53 0.40
CA ALA A 278 14.23 29.09 -0.92
C ALA A 278 12.71 29.18 -1.20
N LEU A 279 11.84 28.68 -0.27
CA LEU A 279 10.40 28.73 -0.45
C LEU A 279 9.86 30.13 -0.17
N ALA A 280 9.21 30.71 -1.17
CA ALA A 280 8.48 31.94 -1.00
C ALA A 280 7.19 31.72 -0.18
N ARG A 281 6.60 32.82 0.31
CA ARG A 281 5.28 32.76 0.94
C ARG A 281 4.24 32.20 -0.06
N PRO A 282 3.46 31.19 0.33
CA PRO A 282 2.38 30.68 -0.52
C PRO A 282 1.31 31.72 -0.81
N ALA A 283 0.77 31.72 -2.04
CA ALA A 283 -0.45 32.43 -2.34
C ALA A 283 -1.66 31.71 -1.73
N PRO A 284 -2.76 32.46 -1.42
CA PRO A 284 -4.00 31.80 -1.02
C PRO A 284 -4.51 30.87 -2.11
N LEU A 285 -4.65 29.59 -1.77
CA LEU A 285 -5.18 28.62 -2.72
C LEU A 285 -6.69 28.82 -2.91
N PRO A 286 -7.20 28.75 -4.15
CA PRO A 286 -8.62 28.74 -4.41
C PRO A 286 -9.21 27.44 -3.83
N ILE A 287 -10.02 27.57 -2.78
CA ILE A 287 -10.75 26.43 -2.23
C ILE A 287 -11.90 26.16 -3.20
N ALA A 288 -11.82 25.08 -3.96
CA ALA A 288 -12.90 24.67 -4.83
C ALA A 288 -14.17 24.43 -4.01
N ALA A 289 -15.33 24.80 -4.59
CA ALA A 289 -16.60 24.43 -3.99
C ALA A 289 -16.66 22.90 -3.85
N LEU A 290 -17.16 22.46 -2.70
CA LEU A 290 -17.30 21.05 -2.38
C LEU A 290 -18.24 20.38 -3.36
N ALA A 291 -17.69 19.56 -4.21
CA ALA A 291 -18.47 18.81 -5.16
C ALA A 291 -17.89 17.40 -5.31
N VAL A 292 -18.75 16.41 -5.42
CA VAL A 292 -18.38 15.00 -5.55
C VAL A 292 -18.96 14.42 -6.83
N PRO A 293 -18.32 13.38 -7.40
CA PRO A 293 -18.86 12.70 -8.56
C PRO A 293 -20.26 12.09 -8.29
N ALA A 294 -21.15 12.20 -9.28
CA ALA A 294 -22.54 11.73 -9.14
C ALA A 294 -22.66 10.19 -9.06
N ASP A 295 -21.64 9.46 -9.50
CA ASP A 295 -21.58 8.01 -9.58
C ASP A 295 -20.97 7.32 -8.34
N LEU A 296 -20.78 8.07 -7.25
CA LEU A 296 -20.42 7.50 -5.94
C LEU A 296 -21.58 6.65 -5.37
N PRO A 297 -21.28 5.53 -4.65
CA PRO A 297 -19.97 4.98 -4.29
C PRO A 297 -19.42 3.95 -5.28
N ALA A 298 -20.18 3.52 -6.29
CA ALA A 298 -19.79 2.40 -7.17
C ALA A 298 -18.49 2.67 -7.95
N ALA A 299 -18.30 3.89 -8.42
CA ALA A 299 -17.13 4.24 -9.22
C ALA A 299 -15.82 4.26 -8.41
N LEU A 300 -15.86 4.32 -7.07
CA LEU A 300 -14.66 4.22 -6.22
C LEU A 300 -13.87 2.92 -6.46
N LEU A 301 -14.55 1.83 -6.87
CA LEU A 301 -13.90 0.54 -7.16
C LEU A 301 -12.82 0.63 -8.26
N GLY A 302 -12.96 1.56 -9.21
CA GLY A 302 -11.98 1.78 -10.28
C GLY A 302 -11.19 3.09 -10.14
N ARG A 303 -11.48 3.90 -9.11
CA ARG A 303 -10.89 5.23 -8.92
C ARG A 303 -9.99 5.32 -7.68
N ARG A 304 -9.98 4.32 -6.83
CA ARG A 304 -9.09 4.25 -5.67
C ARG A 304 -8.06 3.15 -5.84
N ALA A 305 -6.81 3.55 -5.83
CA ALA A 305 -5.67 2.64 -6.00
C ALA A 305 -5.58 1.57 -4.89
N ASP A 306 -5.88 1.93 -3.64
CA ASP A 306 -5.87 1.01 -2.50
C ASP A 306 -6.91 -0.12 -2.63
N ILE A 307 -8.12 0.20 -3.14
CA ILE A 307 -9.17 -0.79 -3.41
C ILE A 307 -8.73 -1.73 -4.54
N VAL A 308 -8.18 -1.18 -5.63
CA VAL A 308 -7.68 -1.96 -6.78
C VAL A 308 -6.53 -2.88 -6.37
N ALA A 309 -5.56 -2.38 -5.60
CA ALA A 309 -4.46 -3.20 -5.09
C ALA A 309 -4.95 -4.32 -4.16
N ALA A 310 -5.90 -4.02 -3.26
CA ALA A 310 -6.49 -5.03 -2.38
C ALA A 310 -7.23 -6.11 -3.19
N ARG A 311 -7.92 -5.74 -4.27
CA ARG A 311 -8.60 -6.69 -5.17
C ARG A 311 -7.61 -7.63 -5.87
N TRP A 312 -6.47 -7.10 -6.36
CA TRP A 312 -5.42 -7.92 -6.94
C TRP A 312 -4.83 -8.91 -5.94
N ARG A 313 -4.69 -8.54 -4.66
CA ARG A 313 -4.24 -9.45 -3.60
C ARG A 313 -5.24 -10.57 -3.33
N VAL A 314 -6.54 -10.30 -3.42
CA VAL A 314 -7.57 -11.35 -3.33
C VAL A 314 -7.43 -12.33 -4.49
N GLU A 315 -7.25 -11.84 -5.72
CA GLU A 315 -7.04 -12.70 -6.89
C GLU A 315 -5.77 -13.54 -6.75
N ALA A 316 -4.66 -12.94 -6.34
CA ALA A 316 -3.40 -13.63 -6.08
C ALA A 316 -3.56 -14.74 -5.02
N ALA A 317 -4.27 -14.45 -3.93
CA ALA A 317 -4.55 -15.45 -2.88
C ALA A 317 -5.43 -16.59 -3.42
N SER A 318 -6.43 -16.30 -4.25
CA SER A 318 -7.26 -17.31 -4.92
C SER A 318 -6.40 -18.25 -5.79
N ARG A 319 -5.45 -17.69 -6.56
CA ARG A 319 -4.53 -18.48 -7.38
C ARG A 319 -3.57 -19.32 -6.53
N ASN A 320 -3.14 -18.83 -5.38
CA ASN A 320 -2.35 -19.60 -4.42
C ASN A 320 -3.12 -20.79 -3.84
N VAL A 321 -4.44 -20.67 -3.61
CA VAL A 321 -5.30 -21.79 -3.23
C VAL A 321 -5.37 -22.82 -4.36
N ALA A 322 -5.53 -22.36 -5.61
CA ALA A 322 -5.56 -23.25 -6.77
C ALA A 322 -4.23 -24.03 -6.93
N ALA A 323 -3.08 -23.36 -6.74
CA ALA A 323 -1.77 -23.99 -6.76
C ALA A 323 -1.65 -25.08 -5.68
N ALA A 324 -2.04 -24.77 -4.42
CA ALA A 324 -2.01 -25.73 -3.33
C ALA A 324 -2.96 -26.93 -3.53
N ARG A 325 -4.08 -26.74 -4.23
CA ARG A 325 -4.97 -27.85 -4.63
C ARG A 325 -4.34 -28.75 -5.67
N ALA A 326 -3.55 -28.23 -6.59
CA ALA A 326 -2.85 -29.01 -7.59
C ALA A 326 -1.77 -29.93 -6.97
N ASP A 327 -1.17 -29.56 -5.84
CA ASP A 327 -0.17 -30.36 -5.14
C ASP A 327 -0.69 -31.71 -4.60
N PHE A 328 -2.01 -31.90 -4.54
CA PHE A 328 -2.63 -33.19 -4.19
C PHE A 328 -2.65 -34.19 -5.36
N LEU A 329 -2.36 -33.74 -6.58
CA LEU A 329 -2.44 -34.52 -7.79
C LEU A 329 -1.06 -35.06 -8.21
N PRO A 330 -1.00 -36.13 -9.01
CA PRO A 330 0.28 -36.70 -9.45
C PRO A 330 1.13 -35.69 -10.20
N ASN A 331 2.38 -35.47 -9.77
CA ASN A 331 3.32 -34.69 -10.55
C ASN A 331 3.94 -35.54 -11.66
N VAL A 332 3.93 -35.04 -12.88
CA VAL A 332 4.55 -35.68 -14.05
C VAL A 332 5.72 -34.80 -14.51
N SER A 333 6.90 -35.38 -14.51
CA SER A 333 8.11 -34.71 -14.97
C SER A 333 8.80 -35.47 -16.10
N LEU A 334 9.51 -34.75 -16.95
CA LEU A 334 10.41 -35.31 -17.97
C LEU A 334 11.84 -35.01 -17.53
N THR A 335 12.64 -36.07 -17.41
CA THR A 335 14.06 -35.95 -17.07
C THR A 335 14.93 -36.54 -18.16
N ALA A 336 16.07 -35.91 -18.43
CA ALA A 336 17.08 -36.45 -19.29
C ALA A 336 18.47 -36.11 -18.76
N LEU A 337 19.42 -36.96 -19.02
CA LEU A 337 20.82 -36.73 -18.68
C LEU A 337 21.69 -37.25 -19.82
N ILE A 338 22.67 -36.45 -20.21
CA ILE A 338 23.72 -36.84 -21.13
C ILE A 338 25.07 -36.45 -20.53
N GLY A 339 26.05 -37.34 -20.63
CA GLY A 339 27.36 -37.01 -20.04
C GLY A 339 28.42 -38.04 -20.26
N LEU A 340 29.46 -37.88 -19.48
CA LEU A 340 30.59 -38.78 -19.39
C LEU A 340 30.78 -39.18 -17.92
N ALA A 341 30.96 -40.45 -17.65
CA ALA A 341 31.23 -40.96 -16.31
C ALA A 341 32.32 -42.02 -16.38
N THR A 342 33.28 -42.00 -15.46
CA THR A 342 34.32 -42.98 -15.38
C THR A 342 34.66 -43.31 -13.94
N ARG A 343 35.09 -44.54 -13.70
CA ARG A 343 35.57 -45.02 -12.40
C ARG A 343 36.96 -45.62 -12.53
N GLY A 344 37.83 -45.35 -11.55
CA GLY A 344 39.21 -45.81 -11.55
C GLY A 344 40.12 -44.94 -12.44
N GLY A 345 41.12 -45.56 -13.09
CA GLY A 345 42.14 -44.88 -13.90
C GLY A 345 41.76 -44.56 -15.35
N ALA A 346 40.55 -44.91 -15.79
CA ALA A 346 40.13 -44.71 -17.18
C ALA A 346 40.00 -43.26 -17.56
N SER A 347 40.22 -42.89 -18.83
CA SER A 347 40.02 -41.53 -19.34
C SER A 347 38.55 -41.17 -19.39
N LEU A 348 38.21 -39.94 -18.91
CA LEU A 348 36.84 -39.44 -18.98
C LEU A 348 36.39 -39.21 -20.44
N PHE A 349 37.31 -38.74 -21.30
CA PHE A 349 37.01 -38.33 -22.68
C PHE A 349 37.17 -39.46 -23.67
N GLN A 350 36.50 -40.59 -23.47
CA GLN A 350 36.46 -41.73 -24.39
C GLN A 350 35.03 -42.20 -24.64
N ALA A 351 34.81 -42.86 -25.76
CA ALA A 351 33.47 -43.30 -26.15
C ALA A 351 32.79 -44.24 -25.12
N ALA A 352 33.58 -45.06 -24.44
CA ALA A 352 33.12 -45.96 -23.40
C ALA A 352 32.65 -45.28 -22.13
N SER A 353 32.99 -44.02 -21.90
CA SER A 353 32.56 -43.20 -20.73
C SER A 353 31.23 -42.50 -20.95
N ARG A 354 30.62 -42.56 -22.13
CA ARG A 354 29.35 -41.90 -22.43
C ARG A 354 28.22 -42.53 -21.63
N THR A 355 27.41 -41.68 -21.04
CA THR A 355 26.18 -42.05 -20.34
C THR A 355 25.02 -41.18 -20.79
N TYR A 356 23.86 -41.74 -20.91
CA TYR A 356 22.63 -41.01 -21.20
C TYR A 356 21.42 -41.76 -20.65
N ASN A 357 20.44 -41.00 -20.19
CA ASN A 357 19.11 -41.49 -19.90
C ASN A 357 18.07 -40.43 -20.26
N ILE A 358 16.87 -40.85 -20.57
CA ILE A 358 15.70 -40.00 -20.78
C ILE A 358 14.46 -40.79 -20.38
N GLY A 359 13.54 -40.17 -19.70
CA GLY A 359 12.28 -40.79 -19.35
C GLY A 359 11.33 -39.84 -18.60
N PRO A 360 10.01 -40.11 -18.71
CA PRO A 360 9.02 -39.53 -17.86
C PRO A 360 9.11 -40.14 -16.46
N ALA A 361 8.84 -39.32 -15.43
CA ALA A 361 8.68 -39.75 -14.04
C ALA A 361 7.35 -39.25 -13.50
N VAL A 362 6.63 -40.12 -12.77
CA VAL A 362 5.37 -39.77 -12.11
C VAL A 362 5.56 -39.95 -10.61
N SER A 363 5.22 -38.91 -9.86
CA SER A 363 5.25 -38.91 -8.41
C SER A 363 3.87 -38.58 -7.85
N LEU A 364 3.30 -39.50 -7.07
CA LEU A 364 2.03 -39.29 -6.37
C LEU A 364 2.28 -39.34 -4.86
N PRO A 365 1.96 -38.26 -4.12
CA PRO A 365 2.05 -38.29 -2.66
C PRO A 365 0.91 -39.16 -2.09
N ILE A 366 1.26 -40.24 -1.42
CA ILE A 366 0.29 -41.17 -0.81
C ILE A 366 0.04 -40.79 0.66
N PHE A 367 1.10 -40.50 1.38
CA PHE A 367 1.02 -40.10 2.79
C PHE A 367 2.12 -39.09 3.13
N ASP A 368 1.73 -37.99 3.71
CA ASP A 368 2.62 -36.87 4.09
C ASP A 368 2.37 -36.35 5.51
N GLY A 369 1.69 -37.14 6.35
CA GLY A 369 1.38 -36.72 7.74
C GLY A 369 0.44 -35.51 7.81
N GLY A 370 -0.20 -35.12 6.73
CA GLY A 370 -1.12 -33.98 6.67
C GLY A 370 -0.48 -32.66 6.22
N GLU A 371 0.76 -32.66 5.73
CA GLU A 371 1.49 -31.47 5.28
C GLU A 371 0.69 -30.68 4.23
N ARG A 372 0.21 -31.33 3.15
CA ARG A 372 -0.56 -30.67 2.07
C ARG A 372 -1.88 -30.12 2.56
N ARG A 373 -2.57 -30.82 3.46
CA ARG A 373 -3.79 -30.31 4.10
C ARG A 373 -3.51 -29.07 4.94
N GLY A 374 -2.38 -29.08 5.66
CA GLY A 374 -1.91 -27.89 6.42
C GLY A 374 -1.60 -26.72 5.51
N VAL A 375 -0.89 -26.96 4.39
CA VAL A 375 -0.60 -25.94 3.38
C VAL A 375 -1.89 -25.37 2.77
N LEU A 376 -2.84 -26.23 2.36
CA LEU A 376 -4.10 -25.79 1.78
C LEU A 376 -4.91 -24.96 2.78
N ARG A 377 -5.06 -25.40 4.04
CA ARG A 377 -5.73 -24.60 5.10
C ARG A 377 -5.08 -23.23 5.32
N LYS A 378 -3.74 -23.19 5.26
CA LYS A 378 -3.00 -21.92 5.34
C LYS A 378 -3.36 -21.01 4.15
N ARG A 379 -3.45 -21.54 2.93
CA ARG A 379 -3.81 -20.77 1.73
C ARG A 379 -5.27 -20.30 1.77
N ASP A 380 -6.19 -21.14 2.24
CA ASP A 380 -7.60 -20.76 2.46
C ASP A 380 -7.70 -19.59 3.46
N ALA A 381 -7.01 -19.69 4.60
CA ALA A 381 -6.97 -18.61 5.59
C ALA A 381 -6.31 -17.33 5.04
N GLN A 382 -5.29 -17.43 4.18
CA GLN A 382 -4.68 -16.29 3.51
C GLN A 382 -5.65 -15.61 2.52
N TYR A 383 -6.46 -16.40 1.82
CA TYR A 383 -7.54 -15.86 0.99
C TYR A 383 -8.57 -15.12 1.83
N ASP A 384 -9.03 -15.70 2.94
CA ASP A 384 -9.98 -15.06 3.85
C ASP A 384 -9.44 -13.74 4.43
N LEU A 385 -8.14 -13.70 4.76
CA LEU A 385 -7.44 -12.47 5.17
C LEU A 385 -7.44 -11.41 4.07
N ALA A 386 -7.17 -11.80 2.83
CA ALA A 386 -7.17 -10.88 1.70
C ALA A 386 -8.58 -10.31 1.43
N VAL A 387 -9.62 -11.16 1.50
CA VAL A 387 -11.03 -10.74 1.38
C VAL A 387 -11.43 -9.79 2.51
N ALA A 388 -11.08 -10.11 3.75
CA ALA A 388 -11.35 -9.22 4.89
C ALA A 388 -10.62 -7.88 4.74
N GLY A 389 -9.37 -7.90 4.25
CA GLY A 389 -8.59 -6.71 3.93
C GLY A 389 -9.27 -5.84 2.86
N TYR A 390 -9.70 -6.43 1.77
CA TYR A 390 -10.46 -5.73 0.72
C TYR A 390 -11.75 -5.12 1.25
N ASN A 391 -12.54 -5.89 1.99
CA ASN A 391 -13.80 -5.40 2.57
C ASN A 391 -13.57 -4.23 3.54
N LYS A 392 -12.51 -4.30 4.37
CA LYS A 392 -12.11 -3.21 5.26
C LYS A 392 -11.73 -1.95 4.48
N THR A 393 -10.92 -2.08 3.43
CA THR A 393 -10.50 -0.95 2.58
C THR A 393 -11.71 -0.31 1.91
N LEU A 394 -12.62 -1.10 1.36
CA LEU A 394 -13.84 -0.60 0.71
C LEU A 394 -14.75 0.17 1.68
N ILE A 395 -14.99 -0.39 2.87
CA ILE A 395 -15.81 0.27 3.90
C ILE A 395 -15.14 1.57 4.35
N GLY A 396 -13.81 1.52 4.58
CA GLY A 396 -13.01 2.68 4.97
C GLY A 396 -13.09 3.80 3.94
N ALA A 397 -12.93 3.46 2.66
CA ALA A 397 -12.96 4.44 1.57
C ALA A 397 -14.30 5.20 1.46
N ILE A 398 -15.41 4.51 1.60
CA ILE A 398 -16.73 5.16 1.61
C ILE A 398 -16.93 6.01 2.85
N GLY A 399 -16.47 5.51 4.02
CA GLY A 399 -16.53 6.24 5.27
C GLY A 399 -15.68 7.52 5.24
N GLU A 400 -14.47 7.47 4.68
CA GLU A 400 -13.59 8.65 4.49
C GLU A 400 -14.28 9.73 3.67
N VAL A 401 -14.83 9.41 2.51
CA VAL A 401 -15.52 10.39 1.66
C VAL A 401 -16.70 11.03 2.41
N ALA A 402 -17.50 10.23 3.11
CA ALA A 402 -18.65 10.73 3.85
C ALA A 402 -18.24 11.65 5.03
N ASP A 403 -17.18 11.28 5.78
CA ASP A 403 -16.66 12.07 6.89
C ASP A 403 -16.01 13.38 6.40
N ASP A 404 -15.24 13.32 5.31
CA ASP A 404 -14.61 14.49 4.69
C ASP A 404 -15.66 15.51 4.24
N LEU A 405 -16.74 15.06 3.61
CA LEU A 405 -17.85 15.94 3.22
C LEU A 405 -18.53 16.58 4.42
N HIS A 406 -18.84 15.78 5.44
CA HIS A 406 -19.46 16.28 6.65
C HIS A 406 -18.59 17.33 7.38
N ARG A 407 -17.28 17.09 7.44
CA ARG A 407 -16.32 18.04 8.02
C ARG A 407 -16.27 19.34 7.22
N LEU A 408 -16.24 19.24 5.91
CA LEU A 408 -16.19 20.43 5.05
C LEU A 408 -17.44 21.29 5.17
N ASP A 409 -18.63 20.70 5.23
CA ASP A 409 -19.89 21.41 5.49
C ASP A 409 -19.86 22.11 6.87
N SER A 410 -19.39 21.40 7.89
CA SER A 410 -19.25 21.97 9.23
C SER A 410 -18.26 23.13 9.24
N LEU A 411 -17.09 22.97 8.60
CA LEU A 411 -16.08 24.02 8.50
C LEU A 411 -16.57 25.25 7.72
N ALA A 412 -17.41 25.07 6.72
CA ALA A 412 -18.04 26.19 6.01
C ALA A 412 -18.93 27.02 6.93
N MET A 413 -19.83 26.35 7.69
CA MET A 413 -20.69 27.03 8.67
C MET A 413 -19.87 27.72 9.78
N GLN A 414 -18.82 27.06 10.28
CA GLN A 414 -17.93 27.65 11.28
C GLN A 414 -17.21 28.90 10.74
N ALA A 415 -16.69 28.83 9.51
CA ALA A 415 -16.00 29.95 8.89
C ALA A 415 -16.92 31.19 8.71
N ASP A 416 -18.16 30.97 8.29
CA ASP A 416 -19.14 32.06 8.16
C ASP A 416 -19.51 32.69 9.51
N ALA A 417 -19.69 31.86 10.53
CA ALA A 417 -19.97 32.35 11.89
C ALA A 417 -18.76 33.14 12.46
N GLN A 418 -17.57 32.60 12.27
CA GLN A 418 -16.32 33.18 12.76
C GLN A 418 -15.98 34.50 12.03
N GLN A 419 -16.27 34.59 10.72
CA GLN A 419 -16.09 35.84 9.98
C GLN A 419 -17.00 36.96 10.55
N ARG A 420 -18.27 36.66 10.84
CA ARG A 420 -19.16 37.63 11.50
C ARG A 420 -18.67 38.06 12.89
N ALA A 421 -18.14 37.09 13.66
CA ALA A 421 -17.56 37.40 14.98
C ALA A 421 -16.32 38.27 14.88
N HIS A 422 -15.45 38.01 13.91
CA HIS A 422 -14.26 38.81 13.62
C HIS A 422 -14.62 40.26 13.21
N ASP A 423 -15.60 40.43 12.33
CA ASP A 423 -16.04 41.75 11.87
C ASP A 423 -16.62 42.54 13.04
N SER A 424 -17.46 41.92 13.88
CA SER A 424 -18.01 42.55 15.09
C SER A 424 -16.92 42.91 16.11
N ALA A 425 -15.91 42.04 16.32
CA ALA A 425 -14.78 42.31 17.20
C ALA A 425 -13.89 43.43 16.65
N THR A 426 -13.74 43.54 15.34
CA THR A 426 -13.00 44.62 14.67
C THR A 426 -13.68 45.96 14.92
N ASP A 427 -15.00 46.05 14.76
CA ASP A 427 -15.76 47.26 15.02
C ASP A 427 -15.74 47.65 16.51
N ALA A 428 -15.90 46.68 17.40
CA ALA A 428 -15.81 46.92 18.85
C ALA A 428 -14.43 47.43 19.25
N TRP A 429 -13.35 46.84 18.71
CA TRP A 429 -11.99 47.33 18.95
C TRP A 429 -11.80 48.77 18.48
N ARG A 430 -12.22 49.07 17.23
CA ARG A 430 -12.12 50.45 16.70
C ARG A 430 -12.79 51.48 17.60
N LEU A 431 -13.98 51.14 18.12
CA LEU A 431 -14.71 52.04 19.04
C LEU A 431 -14.02 52.16 20.40
N ALA A 432 -13.54 51.07 20.98
CA ALA A 432 -12.85 51.05 22.27
C ALA A 432 -11.52 51.84 22.24
N ASP A 433 -10.73 51.66 21.18
CA ASP A 433 -9.47 52.39 20.95
C ASP A 433 -9.72 53.89 20.77
N ALA A 434 -10.73 54.29 19.97
CA ALA A 434 -11.11 55.69 19.80
C ALA A 434 -11.55 56.35 21.12
N ARG A 435 -12.33 55.64 21.95
CA ARG A 435 -12.75 56.15 23.28
C ARG A 435 -11.55 56.30 24.23
N TYR A 436 -10.63 55.33 24.23
CA TYR A 436 -9.41 55.41 25.05
C TYR A 436 -8.52 56.57 24.60
N ARG A 437 -8.29 56.76 23.31
CA ARG A 437 -7.50 57.87 22.74
C ARG A 437 -8.13 59.26 23.07
N ALA A 438 -9.45 59.33 23.07
CA ALA A 438 -10.20 60.55 23.45
C ALA A 438 -10.24 60.80 24.97
N GLY A 439 -9.73 59.87 25.79
CA GLY A 439 -9.70 60.02 27.24
C GLY A 439 -11.04 59.76 27.95
N VAL A 440 -12.05 59.21 27.24
CA VAL A 440 -13.39 58.90 27.80
C VAL A 440 -13.60 57.41 28.02
N GLY A 441 -12.57 56.55 27.75
CA GLY A 441 -12.57 55.13 27.97
C GLY A 441 -11.38 54.67 28.81
N SER A 442 -11.52 53.48 29.44
CA SER A 442 -10.46 52.85 30.22
C SER A 442 -9.50 52.09 29.29
N TYR A 443 -8.18 52.07 29.63
CA TYR A 443 -7.21 51.20 28.96
C TYR A 443 -7.61 49.74 29.08
N LEU A 444 -8.11 49.32 30.24
CA LEU A 444 -8.52 47.93 30.47
C LEU A 444 -9.66 47.50 29.53
N ASP A 445 -10.65 48.40 29.31
CA ASP A 445 -11.75 48.10 28.37
C ASP A 445 -11.24 47.88 26.93
N ALA A 446 -10.31 48.76 26.49
CA ALA A 446 -9.68 48.61 25.18
C ALA A 446 -8.86 47.33 25.07
N LEU A 447 -8.14 46.93 26.13
CA LEU A 447 -7.35 45.72 26.19
C LEU A 447 -8.21 44.44 26.05
N VAL A 448 -9.34 44.37 26.78
CA VAL A 448 -10.26 43.22 26.73
C VAL A 448 -10.81 43.02 25.31
N VAL A 449 -11.28 44.10 24.68
CA VAL A 449 -11.83 44.04 23.31
C VAL A 449 -10.74 43.68 22.29
N ARG A 450 -9.53 44.21 22.48
CA ARG A 450 -8.38 43.87 21.65
C ARG A 450 -8.06 42.34 21.70
N GLN A 451 -8.07 41.78 22.91
CA GLN A 451 -7.83 40.35 23.09
C GLN A 451 -8.88 39.51 22.35
N GLN A 452 -10.15 39.95 22.37
CA GLN A 452 -11.22 39.26 21.60
C GLN A 452 -10.97 39.32 20.09
N LEU A 453 -10.55 40.48 19.55
CA LEU A 453 -10.20 40.61 18.13
C LEU A 453 -9.01 39.71 17.75
N LEU A 454 -7.97 39.64 18.60
CA LEU A 454 -6.81 38.80 18.36
C LEU A 454 -7.20 37.31 18.26
N VAL A 455 -8.03 36.83 19.19
CA VAL A 455 -8.55 35.45 19.16
C VAL A 455 -9.37 35.25 17.89
N ALA A 456 -10.27 36.16 17.54
CA ALA A 456 -11.11 36.05 16.36
C ALA A 456 -10.27 36.01 15.06
N SER A 457 -9.22 36.84 14.96
CA SER A 457 -8.32 36.88 13.80
C SER A 457 -7.54 35.59 13.62
N ARG A 458 -7.04 35.01 14.72
CA ARG A 458 -6.33 33.72 14.70
C ARG A 458 -7.25 32.58 14.24
N GLU A 459 -8.50 32.59 14.71
CA GLU A 459 -9.47 31.57 14.39
C GLU A 459 -9.91 31.63 12.92
N VAL A 460 -10.08 32.83 12.34
CA VAL A 460 -10.34 32.96 10.88
C VAL A 460 -9.20 32.36 10.06
N ALA A 461 -7.94 32.65 10.44
CA ALA A 461 -6.79 32.05 9.73
C ALA A 461 -6.74 30.52 9.88
N ALA A 462 -7.03 30.01 11.08
CA ALA A 462 -7.07 28.58 11.35
C ALA A 462 -8.15 27.86 10.54
N LEU A 463 -9.38 28.37 10.54
CA LEU A 463 -10.50 27.79 9.78
C LEU A 463 -10.27 27.82 8.27
N ARG A 464 -9.62 28.86 7.74
CA ARG A 464 -9.21 28.92 6.34
C ARG A 464 -8.23 27.79 5.98
N ALA A 465 -7.21 27.61 6.82
CA ALA A 465 -6.22 26.55 6.62
C ALA A 465 -6.84 25.16 6.76
N GLN A 466 -7.71 24.94 7.75
CA GLN A 466 -8.42 23.67 7.96
C GLN A 466 -9.32 23.32 6.78
N ARG A 467 -10.06 24.29 6.21
CA ARG A 467 -10.88 24.07 5.02
C ARG A 467 -10.04 23.68 3.80
N ALA A 468 -8.90 24.34 3.60
CA ALA A 468 -7.98 24.00 2.52
C ALA A 468 -7.39 22.59 2.70
N ASP A 469 -6.92 22.26 3.88
CA ASP A 469 -6.40 20.92 4.22
C ASP A 469 -7.46 19.84 4.03
N GLN A 470 -8.68 20.05 4.51
CA GLN A 470 -9.79 19.11 4.38
C GLN A 470 -10.21 18.90 2.91
N SER A 471 -10.17 19.97 2.09
CA SER A 471 -10.43 19.84 0.65
C SER A 471 -9.38 18.97 -0.05
N LEU A 472 -8.11 19.06 0.36
CA LEU A 472 -7.04 18.20 -0.16
C LEU A 472 -7.20 16.73 0.31
N GLN A 473 -7.70 16.52 1.53
CA GLN A 473 -8.03 15.17 2.01
C GLN A 473 -9.17 14.56 1.19
N LEU A 474 -10.21 15.31 0.86
CA LEU A 474 -11.28 14.84 -0.02
C LEU A 474 -10.75 14.47 -1.41
N VAL A 475 -9.80 15.24 -1.99
CA VAL A 475 -9.15 14.85 -3.25
C VAL A 475 -8.47 13.49 -3.12
N ALA A 476 -7.76 13.23 -2.02
CA ALA A 476 -7.14 11.93 -1.75
C ALA A 476 -8.20 10.82 -1.58
N ALA A 477 -9.26 11.07 -0.82
CA ALA A 477 -10.35 10.12 -0.59
C ALA A 477 -11.10 9.75 -1.88
N LEU A 478 -11.18 10.69 -2.83
CA LEU A 478 -11.68 10.46 -4.18
C LEU A 478 -10.67 9.79 -5.11
N GLY A 479 -9.50 9.40 -4.60
CA GLY A 479 -8.47 8.68 -5.34
C GLY A 479 -7.44 9.54 -6.05
N GLY A 480 -7.44 10.88 -5.86
CA GLY A 480 -6.39 11.79 -6.32
C GLY A 480 -6.07 11.71 -7.81
N GLY A 481 -7.07 11.43 -8.65
CA GLY A 481 -6.92 11.30 -10.09
C GLY A 481 -6.47 9.91 -10.59
N PHE A 482 -6.42 8.89 -9.72
CA PHE A 482 -6.16 7.52 -10.14
C PHE A 482 -7.25 7.02 -11.10
N ARG A 483 -6.82 6.30 -12.12
CA ARG A 483 -7.69 5.52 -13.03
C ARG A 483 -7.13 4.13 -13.17
N ALA A 484 -7.97 3.14 -12.89
CA ALA A 484 -7.63 1.75 -13.11
C ALA A 484 -7.40 1.47 -14.61
N GLU A 485 -6.45 0.61 -14.93
CA GLU A 485 -6.25 0.10 -16.28
C GLU A 485 -7.43 -0.81 -16.70
N PRO A 486 -7.62 -1.08 -17.99
CA PRO A 486 -8.73 -1.94 -18.46
C PRO A 486 -8.77 -3.31 -17.79
N ASP A 487 -7.61 -3.93 -17.54
CA ASP A 487 -7.49 -5.21 -16.85
C ASP A 487 -7.95 -5.12 -15.38
N ASP A 488 -7.68 -4.00 -14.72
CA ASP A 488 -8.10 -3.74 -13.34
C ASP A 488 -9.61 -3.55 -13.24
N VAL A 489 -10.21 -2.90 -14.25
CA VAL A 489 -11.66 -2.70 -14.35
C VAL A 489 -12.37 -4.04 -14.61
N ALA A 490 -11.83 -4.87 -15.50
CA ALA A 490 -12.37 -6.20 -15.78
C ALA A 490 -12.35 -7.08 -14.52
N LEU A 491 -11.31 -6.98 -13.70
CA LEU A 491 -11.21 -7.67 -12.42
C LEU A 491 -12.29 -7.21 -11.43
N ALA A 492 -12.57 -5.91 -11.36
CA ALA A 492 -13.61 -5.35 -10.49
C ALA A 492 -15.02 -5.83 -10.87
N ALA A 493 -15.26 -6.04 -12.16
CA ALA A 493 -16.56 -6.46 -12.70
C ALA A 493 -16.85 -7.96 -12.57
N THR A 494 -15.84 -8.79 -12.30
CA THR A 494 -16.02 -10.25 -12.22
C THR A 494 -16.18 -10.66 -10.75
N PRO A 495 -17.38 -11.03 -10.29
CA PRO A 495 -17.51 -11.69 -8.99
C PRO A 495 -16.74 -13.02 -9.05
N SER A 496 -15.75 -13.19 -8.18
CA SER A 496 -14.96 -14.42 -8.09
C SER A 496 -15.81 -15.55 -7.50
N HIS A 497 -16.75 -16.05 -8.29
CA HIS A 497 -17.43 -17.30 -8.05
C HIS A 497 -17.14 -18.25 -9.20
N ARG A 498 -16.07 -19.03 -9.07
CA ARG A 498 -16.06 -20.40 -9.59
C ARG A 498 -15.39 -21.30 -8.56
N PRO A 499 -16.11 -22.35 -8.12
CA PRO A 499 -15.66 -23.30 -7.09
C PRO A 499 -14.47 -24.12 -7.53
#